data_dfd03c7987c07ebb304d44b3bef14de1
#
_entry.id   dfd03c7987c07ebb304d44b3bef14de1
#
_cell.length_a   1.000
_cell.length_b   1.000
_cell.length_c   1.000
_cell.angle_alpha   90.00
_cell.angle_beta   90.00
_cell.angle_gamma   90.00
#
_symmetry.space_group_name_H-M   'P 1'
#
loop_
_entity.id
_entity.type
_entity.pdbx_description
1 polymer ?
#
loop_
_entity_poly.entity_id
_entity_poly.type
_entity_poly.pdbx_seq_one_letter_code
_entity_poly.pdbx_strand_id
1 'polypeptide(L)'
;RFLRMLGGLGSLDGKRVMSEAAVRMGTSNLLPAGVASGGIMSQSIQAFGAGGRVGTGAEAGIFGWSGAAGTIGMVDLRSGLTSAIYAQFMPPNALEVLPEFQQALRADAMTLLENRR
;
A
#
# COMPACT_ATOMS: atom_id res chain seq x y z
N ARG A 1 -12.02 3.00 5.44
CA ARG A 1 -11.68 3.75 6.68
C ARG A 1 -10.28 3.40 7.20
N PHE A 2 -9.92 2.11 7.24
CA PHE A 2 -8.60 1.69 7.75
C PHE A 2 -7.43 2.32 6.97
N LEU A 3 -7.43 2.23 5.64
CA LEU A 3 -6.39 2.84 4.80
C LEU A 3 -6.33 4.37 4.98
N ARG A 4 -7.47 5.05 5.12
CA ARG A 4 -7.52 6.49 5.40
C ARG A 4 -6.89 6.83 6.76
N MET A 5 -7.09 5.99 7.77
CA MET A 5 -6.44 6.14 9.07
C MET A 5 -4.92 5.99 8.95
N LEU A 6 -4.45 5.00 8.18
CA LEU A 6 -3.02 4.85 7.90
C LEU A 6 -2.47 6.07 7.13
N GLY A 7 -3.15 6.53 6.06
CA GLY A 7 -2.78 7.73 5.31
C GLY A 7 -2.78 9.02 6.14
N GLY A 8 -3.63 9.08 7.15
CA GLY A 8 -3.66 10.14 8.17
C GLY A 8 -2.68 9.93 9.34
N LEU A 9 -1.72 9.02 9.17
CA LEU A 9 -0.71 8.68 10.19
C LEU A 9 -1.34 8.38 11.57
N GLY A 10 -2.39 7.59 11.56
CA GLY A 10 -3.11 7.16 12.76
C GLY A 10 -4.28 8.05 13.16
N SER A 11 -4.60 9.07 12.37
CA SER A 11 -5.78 9.92 12.57
C SER A 11 -6.85 9.63 11.52
N LEU A 12 -8.10 9.68 11.91
CA LEU A 12 -9.26 9.56 11.03
C LEU A 12 -10.35 10.55 11.45
N ASP A 13 -10.78 11.38 10.51
CA ASP A 13 -11.86 12.37 10.72
C ASP A 13 -11.61 13.24 11.99
N GLY A 14 -10.36 13.71 12.17
CA GLY A 14 -9.92 14.54 13.28
C GLY A 14 -9.66 13.80 14.60
N LYS A 15 -9.88 12.50 14.66
CA LYS A 15 -9.65 11.69 15.87
C LYS A 15 -8.39 10.84 15.76
N ARG A 16 -7.59 10.81 16.80
CA ARG A 16 -6.45 9.90 16.94
C ARG A 16 -6.95 8.48 17.26
N VAL A 17 -6.68 7.53 16.35
CA VAL A 17 -7.04 6.11 16.47
C VAL A 17 -5.81 5.29 16.88
N MET A 18 -4.64 5.66 16.34
CA MET A 18 -3.37 4.97 16.58
C MET A 18 -2.26 6.03 16.64
N SER A 19 -1.19 5.78 17.38
CA SER A 19 -0.05 6.68 17.39
C SER A 19 0.64 6.71 16.02
N GLU A 20 1.18 7.85 15.63
CA GLU A 20 1.97 7.97 14.39
C GLU A 20 3.15 6.99 14.38
N ALA A 21 3.83 6.84 15.53
CA ALA A 21 4.94 5.90 15.67
C ALA A 21 4.52 4.46 15.39
N ALA A 22 3.34 4.04 15.87
CA ALA A 22 2.81 2.70 15.59
C ALA A 22 2.47 2.50 14.11
N VAL A 23 1.88 3.51 13.45
CA VAL A 23 1.64 3.45 12.00
C VAL A 23 2.95 3.34 11.24
N ARG A 24 3.92 4.19 11.52
CA ARG A 24 5.23 4.16 10.84
C ARG A 24 5.95 2.83 11.06
N MET A 25 5.92 2.29 12.27
CA MET A 25 6.48 0.98 12.55
C MET A 25 5.74 -0.11 11.77
N GLY A 26 4.41 -0.18 11.86
CA GLY A 26 3.61 -1.22 11.21
C GLY A 26 3.67 -1.20 9.68
N THR A 27 3.92 -0.04 9.09
CA THR A 27 4.06 0.14 7.63
C THR A 27 5.52 0.15 7.15
N SER A 28 6.48 -0.09 8.03
CA SER A 28 7.90 -0.28 7.70
C SER A 28 8.22 -1.76 7.47
N ASN A 29 9.40 -2.02 6.91
CA ASN A 29 9.86 -3.39 6.74
C ASN A 29 10.21 -4.01 8.10
N LEU A 30 9.48 -5.05 8.48
CA LEU A 30 9.67 -5.81 9.71
C LEU A 30 10.38 -7.15 9.47
N LEU A 31 10.75 -7.46 8.22
CA LEU A 31 11.52 -8.68 7.93
C LEU A 31 12.95 -8.54 8.45
N PRO A 32 13.53 -9.59 9.01
CA PRO A 32 14.94 -9.61 9.35
C PRO A 32 15.82 -9.34 8.12
N ALA A 33 17.01 -8.77 8.35
CA ALA A 33 17.96 -8.51 7.28
C ALA A 33 18.31 -9.79 6.50
N GLY A 34 18.28 -9.70 5.18
CA GLY A 34 18.57 -10.84 4.29
C GLY A 34 17.41 -11.82 4.08
N VAL A 35 16.27 -11.61 4.76
CA VAL A 35 15.06 -12.40 4.52
C VAL A 35 14.19 -11.69 3.49
N ALA A 36 14.03 -12.34 2.31
CA ALA A 36 12.94 -12.01 1.41
C ALA A 36 11.79 -12.97 1.69
N SER A 37 10.57 -12.48 1.91
CA SER A 37 9.44 -13.39 2.03
C SER A 37 9.17 -13.99 0.64
N GLY A 38 9.39 -15.29 0.49
CA GLY A 38 8.96 -16.05 -0.67
C GLY A 38 7.43 -15.96 -0.76
N GLY A 39 6.93 -15.20 -1.72
CA GLY A 39 5.49 -15.09 -1.92
C GLY A 39 4.90 -16.43 -2.34
N ILE A 40 3.73 -16.75 -1.83
CA ILE A 40 2.94 -17.94 -2.21
C ILE A 40 2.58 -17.92 -3.72
N MET A 41 2.78 -16.80 -4.40
CA MET A 41 2.47 -16.59 -5.82
C MET A 41 3.64 -15.92 -6.57
N SER A 42 4.80 -16.52 -6.61
CA SER A 42 5.96 -16.21 -7.47
C SER A 42 6.45 -14.75 -7.53
N GLN A 43 5.96 -13.84 -6.73
CA GLN A 43 6.53 -12.52 -6.58
C GLN A 43 7.35 -12.47 -5.30
N SER A 44 8.65 -12.21 -5.43
CA SER A 44 9.52 -11.96 -4.28
C SER A 44 9.05 -10.69 -3.56
N ILE A 45 8.44 -10.85 -2.39
CA ILE A 45 8.13 -9.73 -1.50
C ILE A 45 9.44 -9.34 -0.81
N GLN A 46 10.01 -8.20 -1.18
CA GLN A 46 11.28 -7.73 -0.65
C GLN A 46 11.14 -7.08 0.74
N ALA A 47 9.95 -6.59 1.08
CA ALA A 47 9.69 -5.94 2.34
C ALA A 47 8.24 -6.18 2.79
N PHE A 48 8.05 -6.47 4.06
CA PHE A 48 6.75 -6.77 4.64
C PHE A 48 6.61 -6.15 6.02
N GLY A 49 5.49 -5.46 6.25
CA GLY A 49 5.16 -4.83 7.51
C GLY A 49 4.11 -5.61 8.29
N ALA A 50 3.37 -4.93 9.15
CA ALA A 50 2.31 -5.53 9.94
C ALA A 50 1.07 -5.84 9.07
N GLY A 51 1.08 -7.01 8.42
CA GLY A 51 -0.03 -7.52 7.63
C GLY A 51 -0.13 -6.98 6.20
N GLY A 52 0.95 -6.42 5.65
CA GLY A 52 0.96 -5.92 4.28
C GLY A 52 2.33 -5.78 3.67
N ARG A 53 2.38 -5.74 2.35
CA ARG A 53 3.58 -5.45 1.57
C ARG A 53 4.00 -3.98 1.80
N VAL A 54 5.29 -3.79 1.95
CA VAL A 54 5.92 -2.47 1.99
C VAL A 54 6.61 -2.22 0.64
N GLY A 55 6.31 -1.09 0.02
CA GLY A 55 6.95 -0.68 -1.22
C GLY A 55 8.42 -0.33 -1.02
N THR A 56 9.25 -0.69 -1.99
CA THR A 56 10.70 -0.41 -2.02
C THR A 56 11.08 0.35 -3.28
N GLY A 57 12.22 1.01 -3.28
CA GLY A 57 12.70 1.77 -4.45
C GLY A 57 11.70 2.84 -4.86
N ALA A 58 11.23 2.82 -6.09
CA ALA A 58 10.26 3.77 -6.63
C ALA A 58 8.89 3.72 -5.93
N GLU A 59 8.56 2.60 -5.28
CA GLU A 59 7.31 2.42 -4.52
C GLU A 59 7.48 2.69 -3.01
N ALA A 60 8.64 3.20 -2.56
CA ALA A 60 8.85 3.52 -1.16
C ALA A 60 7.75 4.44 -0.62
N GLY A 61 7.20 4.12 0.55
CA GLY A 61 6.06 4.81 1.14
C GLY A 61 4.69 4.20 0.84
N ILE A 62 4.61 3.25 -0.12
CA ILE A 62 3.37 2.51 -0.39
C ILE A 62 3.27 1.33 0.56
N PHE A 63 2.10 1.14 1.15
CA PHE A 63 1.78 0.01 2.01
C PHE A 63 0.41 -0.56 1.66
N GLY A 64 0.27 -1.88 1.69
CA GLY A 64 -1.02 -2.53 1.47
C GLY A 64 -0.90 -3.98 1.04
N TRP A 65 -2.00 -4.54 0.58
CA TRP A 65 -2.07 -5.94 0.17
C TRP A 65 -3.04 -6.15 -1.00
N SER A 66 -2.86 -7.26 -1.69
CA SER A 66 -3.75 -7.73 -2.74
C SER A 66 -4.28 -9.12 -2.41
N GLY A 67 -5.53 -9.37 -2.76
CA GLY A 67 -6.18 -10.67 -2.61
C GLY A 67 -6.17 -11.49 -3.90
N ALA A 68 -6.21 -12.80 -3.77
CA ALA A 68 -6.20 -13.74 -4.89
C ALA A 68 -7.37 -13.56 -5.87
N ALA A 69 -8.49 -13.00 -5.41
CA ALA A 69 -9.66 -12.72 -6.23
C ALA A 69 -9.63 -11.31 -6.88
N GLY A 70 -8.47 -10.70 -7.06
CA GLY A 70 -8.31 -9.41 -7.73
C GLY A 70 -8.68 -8.20 -6.87
N THR A 71 -8.73 -8.36 -5.55
CA THR A 71 -8.89 -7.23 -4.63
C THR A 71 -7.55 -6.58 -4.33
N ILE A 72 -7.53 -5.25 -4.21
CA ILE A 72 -6.34 -4.48 -3.84
C ILE A 72 -6.75 -3.41 -2.83
N GLY A 73 -5.93 -3.21 -1.81
CA GLY A 73 -6.04 -2.08 -0.90
C GLY A 73 -4.66 -1.52 -0.60
N MET A 74 -4.42 -0.25 -0.96
CA MET A 74 -3.11 0.41 -0.82
C MET A 74 -3.27 1.80 -0.22
N VAL A 75 -2.22 2.26 0.45
CA VAL A 75 -2.03 3.64 0.89
C VAL A 75 -0.63 4.11 0.52
N ASP A 76 -0.51 5.31 0.01
CA ASP A 76 0.77 6.03 -0.11
C ASP A 76 0.89 6.98 1.08
N LEU A 77 1.77 6.66 2.01
CA LEU A 77 2.00 7.45 3.23
C LEU A 77 2.64 8.81 2.97
N ARG A 78 3.21 9.04 1.78
CA ARG A 78 3.82 10.32 1.38
C ARG A 78 2.76 11.31 0.94
N SER A 79 1.86 10.88 0.05
CA SER A 79 0.77 11.70 -0.48
C SER A 79 -0.51 11.63 0.35
N GLY A 80 -0.66 10.60 1.20
CA GLY A 80 -1.91 10.29 1.91
C GLY A 80 -2.98 9.67 1.01
N LEU A 81 -2.67 9.41 -0.27
CA LEU A 81 -3.59 8.79 -1.21
C LEU A 81 -3.91 7.36 -0.78
N THR A 82 -5.18 7.02 -0.79
CA THR A 82 -5.65 5.66 -0.52
C THR A 82 -6.41 5.14 -1.72
N SER A 83 -6.20 3.87 -2.03
CA SER A 83 -6.84 3.23 -3.18
C SER A 83 -7.34 1.84 -2.83
N ALA A 84 -8.43 1.44 -3.49
CA ALA A 84 -8.94 0.09 -3.39
C ALA A 84 -9.64 -0.32 -4.68
N ILE A 85 -9.43 -1.57 -5.07
CA ILE A 85 -10.24 -2.27 -6.08
C ILE A 85 -10.89 -3.47 -5.40
N TYR A 86 -12.16 -3.66 -5.69
CA TYR A 86 -12.93 -4.82 -5.27
C TYR A 86 -13.39 -5.56 -6.53
N ALA A 87 -12.58 -6.52 -6.96
CA ALA A 87 -12.94 -7.42 -8.06
C ALA A 87 -13.18 -8.84 -7.54
N GLN A 88 -13.91 -9.61 -8.31
CA GLN A 88 -14.13 -11.03 -8.09
C GLN A 88 -13.63 -11.78 -9.33
N PHE A 89 -12.31 -11.81 -9.52
CA PHE A 89 -11.67 -12.32 -10.73
C PHE A 89 -10.41 -13.13 -10.40
N MET A 90 -10.33 -14.34 -10.91
CA MET A 90 -9.17 -15.23 -10.76
C MET A 90 -8.78 -15.82 -12.12
N PRO A 91 -7.49 -15.84 -12.45
CA PRO A 91 -6.34 -15.30 -11.68
C PRO A 91 -6.26 -13.76 -11.77
N PRO A 92 -5.80 -13.09 -10.72
CA PRO A 92 -5.82 -11.62 -10.67
C PRO A 92 -4.92 -10.94 -11.72
N ASN A 93 -3.87 -11.61 -12.15
CA ASN A 93 -2.94 -11.12 -13.20
C ASN A 93 -3.58 -11.05 -14.61
N ALA A 94 -4.72 -11.69 -14.82
CA ALA A 94 -5.47 -11.58 -16.06
C ALA A 94 -6.51 -10.44 -16.05
N LEU A 95 -6.58 -9.65 -14.98
CA LEU A 95 -7.47 -8.50 -14.89
C LEU A 95 -6.78 -7.27 -15.52
N GLU A 96 -7.08 -6.98 -16.77
CA GLU A 96 -6.42 -5.94 -17.59
C GLU A 96 -6.51 -4.53 -16.99
N VAL A 97 -7.57 -4.23 -16.23
CA VAL A 97 -7.75 -2.92 -15.59
C VAL A 97 -6.71 -2.62 -14.49
N LEU A 98 -6.03 -3.63 -13.93
CA LEU A 98 -5.09 -3.40 -12.83
C LEU A 98 -3.86 -2.57 -13.21
N PRO A 99 -3.17 -2.80 -14.34
CA PRO A 99 -2.06 -1.96 -14.76
C PRO A 99 -2.46 -0.51 -14.99
N GLU A 100 -3.59 -0.26 -15.64
CA GLU A 100 -4.12 1.08 -15.89
C GLU A 100 -4.46 1.80 -14.59
N PHE A 101 -5.13 1.13 -13.68
CA PHE A 101 -5.44 1.66 -12.36
C PHE A 101 -4.18 2.04 -11.58
N GLN A 102 -3.16 1.18 -11.58
CA GLN A 102 -1.88 1.48 -10.93
C GLN A 102 -1.16 2.66 -11.56
N GLN A 103 -1.22 2.80 -12.88
CA GLN A 103 -0.65 3.95 -13.59
C GLN A 103 -1.36 5.24 -13.22
N ALA A 104 -2.69 5.26 -13.20
CA ALA A 104 -3.48 6.41 -12.79
C ALA A 104 -3.17 6.83 -11.35
N LEU A 105 -3.08 5.87 -10.42
CA LEU A 105 -2.72 6.14 -9.03
C LEU A 105 -1.33 6.78 -8.88
N ARG A 106 -0.36 6.35 -9.67
CA ARG A 106 0.98 6.96 -9.64
C ARG A 106 0.94 8.41 -10.12
N ALA A 107 0.19 8.71 -11.17
CA ALA A 107 0.02 10.07 -11.66
C ALA A 107 -0.66 10.97 -10.62
N ASP A 108 -1.74 10.51 -9.99
CA ASP A 108 -2.43 11.24 -8.92
C ASP A 108 -1.53 11.48 -7.71
N ALA A 109 -0.77 10.47 -7.27
CA ALA A 109 0.16 10.61 -6.17
C ALA A 109 1.25 11.66 -6.45
N MET A 110 1.79 11.69 -7.66
CA MET A 110 2.77 12.71 -8.06
C MET A 110 2.18 14.11 -8.02
N THR A 111 0.98 14.30 -8.60
CA THR A 111 0.27 15.58 -8.56
C THR A 111 0.04 16.08 -7.14
N LEU A 112 -0.39 15.18 -6.24
CA LEU A 112 -0.60 15.53 -4.83
C LEU A 112 0.70 15.91 -4.11
N LEU A 113 1.82 15.30 -4.44
CA LEU A 113 3.11 15.63 -3.87
C LEU A 113 3.66 16.96 -4.39
N GLU A 114 3.44 17.29 -5.66
CA GLU A 114 3.82 18.57 -6.26
C GLU A 114 3.05 19.74 -5.65
N ASN A 115 1.74 19.56 -5.42
CA ASN A 115 0.88 20.58 -4.83
C ASN A 115 1.14 20.85 -3.33
N ARG A 116 1.98 20.05 -2.67
CA ARG A 116 2.36 20.23 -1.27
C ARG A 116 3.71 20.94 -1.08
N ARG A 117 4.42 21.26 -2.16
CA ARG A 117 5.67 22.02 -2.16
C ARG A 117 5.41 23.52 -2.26
#